data_8ee9906f635ece976b7a32a18d67514b
#
_entry.id   8ee9906f635ece976b7a32a18d67514b
#
_cell.length_a   1.000
_cell.length_b   1.000
_cell.length_c   1.000
_cell.angle_alpha   90.00
_cell.angle_beta   90.00
_cell.angle_gamma   90.00
#
_symmetry.space_group_name_H-M   'P 1'
#
loop_
_entity.id
_entity.type
_entity.pdbx_description
1 polymer ?
#
loop_
_entity_poly.entity_id
_entity_poly.type
_entity_poly.pdbx_seq_one_letter_code
_entity_poly.pdbx_strand_id
1 'polypeptide(L)'
;MQTKEFLQQVWPDQGYYCVLGKDQQNVVVPKFINSIDEAIEVVNKLLSDTQDVYFACSTYVEPTERKKINAKEQRILWLDIDCGFDTKKRKWKDYETKDAALVALRSFTDTTQLPAPTIVDSGKGIHCYWPFTEPVDKAIWQPVAEGLKFLCAKHGLKADGACTADMARILRVPGTKNYKDVAKPEDVTVLNQGTSTPFDELARLIPIHLTDKPKAKRPLDEATKAILGNNSSK
;
A
#
# COMPACT_ATOMS: atom_id res chain seq x y z
N MET A 1 -17.85 -2.14 8.57
CA MET A 1 -17.67 -2.01 7.10
C MET A 1 -17.46 -3.40 6.53
N GLN A 2 -18.21 -3.77 5.51
CA GLN A 2 -18.04 -5.04 4.80
C GLN A 2 -16.98 -4.93 3.71
N THR A 3 -16.47 -6.07 3.22
CA THR A 3 -15.42 -6.12 2.18
C THR A 3 -15.77 -5.29 0.94
N LYS A 4 -17.01 -5.40 0.44
CA LYS A 4 -17.48 -4.65 -0.72
C LYS A 4 -17.42 -3.14 -0.50
N GLU A 5 -17.94 -2.67 0.62
CA GLU A 5 -17.93 -1.25 1.00
C GLU A 5 -16.50 -0.71 1.13
N PHE A 6 -15.59 -1.51 1.71
CA PHE A 6 -14.18 -1.15 1.80
C PHE A 6 -13.54 -1.00 0.42
N LEU A 7 -13.73 -1.97 -0.47
CA LEU A 7 -13.16 -1.90 -1.83
C LEU A 7 -13.73 -0.74 -2.64
N GLN A 8 -15.03 -0.42 -2.47
CA GLN A 8 -15.66 0.77 -3.07
C GLN A 8 -15.07 2.09 -2.54
N GLN A 9 -14.64 2.12 -1.28
CA GLN A 9 -14.02 3.30 -0.70
C GLN A 9 -12.58 3.52 -1.19
N VAL A 10 -11.82 2.43 -1.38
CA VAL A 10 -10.36 2.52 -1.61
C VAL A 10 -9.94 2.45 -3.07
N TRP A 11 -10.78 1.89 -3.94
CA TRP A 11 -10.47 1.78 -5.37
C TRP A 11 -11.07 2.92 -6.20
N PRO A 12 -10.34 3.41 -7.22
CA PRO A 12 -10.91 4.25 -8.28
C PRO A 12 -12.11 3.57 -8.95
N ASP A 13 -12.99 4.38 -9.56
CA ASP A 13 -14.20 3.87 -10.21
C ASP A 13 -13.91 3.24 -11.58
N GLN A 14 -12.70 3.40 -12.12
CA GLN A 14 -12.31 2.94 -13.46
C GLN A 14 -10.92 2.30 -13.46
N GLY A 15 -10.69 1.45 -14.46
CA GLY A 15 -9.46 0.71 -14.66
C GLY A 15 -9.58 -0.75 -14.24
N TYR A 16 -8.50 -1.50 -14.40
CA TYR A 16 -8.46 -2.88 -13.95
C TYR A 16 -8.04 -2.92 -12.48
N TYR A 17 -8.83 -3.57 -11.64
CA TYR A 17 -8.48 -3.92 -10.28
C TYR A 17 -7.61 -5.16 -10.26
N CYS A 18 -6.87 -5.39 -9.19
CA CYS A 18 -6.11 -6.62 -9.04
C CYS A 18 -6.26 -7.18 -7.62
N VAL A 19 -6.79 -8.40 -7.54
CA VAL A 19 -6.84 -9.21 -6.33
C VAL A 19 -5.80 -10.32 -6.44
N LEU A 20 -5.16 -10.66 -5.33
CA LEU A 20 -4.10 -11.68 -5.30
C LEU A 20 -4.37 -12.64 -4.16
N GLY A 21 -4.25 -13.94 -4.46
CA GLY A 21 -4.08 -14.98 -3.46
C GLY A 21 -2.60 -15.26 -3.23
N LYS A 22 -2.24 -15.54 -2.01
CA LYS A 22 -0.93 -16.06 -1.67
C LYS A 22 -1.11 -17.34 -0.85
N ASP A 23 -0.67 -18.44 -1.41
CA ASP A 23 -0.74 -19.74 -0.74
C ASP A 23 0.38 -19.93 0.29
N GLN A 24 0.36 -21.09 0.95
CA GLN A 24 1.35 -21.47 1.97
C GLN A 24 2.75 -21.69 1.39
N GLN A 25 2.88 -21.99 0.11
CA GLN A 25 4.13 -22.08 -0.64
C GLN A 25 4.66 -20.72 -1.09
N ASN A 26 3.97 -19.64 -0.74
CA ASN A 26 4.25 -18.25 -1.15
C ASN A 26 4.07 -18.00 -2.66
N VAL A 27 3.34 -18.84 -3.36
CA VAL A 27 2.96 -18.60 -4.75
C VAL A 27 1.90 -17.49 -4.76
N VAL A 28 2.13 -16.47 -5.57
CA VAL A 28 1.24 -15.31 -5.70
C VAL A 28 0.66 -15.30 -7.11
N VAL A 29 -0.67 -15.39 -7.20
CA VAL A 29 -1.37 -15.37 -8.49
C VAL A 29 -2.25 -14.13 -8.56
N PRO A 30 -1.87 -13.13 -9.38
CA PRO A 30 -2.71 -11.94 -9.59
C PRO A 30 -3.92 -12.29 -10.48
N LYS A 31 -5.08 -11.75 -10.11
CA LYS A 31 -6.30 -11.77 -10.89
C LYS A 31 -6.70 -10.33 -11.21
N PHE A 32 -6.68 -9.99 -12.49
CA PHE A 32 -7.17 -8.70 -12.97
C PHE A 32 -8.65 -8.82 -13.32
N ILE A 33 -9.42 -7.84 -12.88
CA ILE A 33 -10.87 -7.78 -12.95
C ILE A 33 -11.30 -6.33 -13.19
N ASN A 34 -12.53 -6.12 -13.65
CA ASN A 34 -13.02 -4.78 -14.01
C ASN A 34 -14.25 -4.34 -13.22
N SER A 35 -14.73 -5.14 -12.28
CA SER A 35 -15.84 -4.79 -11.41
C SER A 35 -15.59 -5.18 -9.96
N ILE A 36 -16.23 -4.45 -9.03
CA ILE A 36 -16.19 -4.76 -7.60
C ILE A 36 -16.89 -6.10 -7.31
N ASP A 37 -17.96 -6.42 -8.03
CA ASP A 37 -18.71 -7.66 -7.80
C ASP A 37 -17.85 -8.87 -8.17
N GLU A 38 -17.17 -8.84 -9.32
CA GLU A 38 -16.20 -9.85 -9.70
C GLU A 38 -15.05 -9.96 -8.68
N ALA A 39 -14.59 -8.82 -8.12
CA ALA A 39 -13.60 -8.83 -7.07
C ALA A 39 -14.04 -9.61 -5.84
N ILE A 40 -15.30 -9.44 -5.41
CA ILE A 40 -15.87 -10.17 -4.27
C ILE A 40 -15.93 -11.68 -4.54
N GLU A 41 -16.29 -12.09 -5.75
CA GLU A 41 -16.27 -13.51 -6.13
C GLU A 41 -14.87 -14.10 -6.04
N VAL A 42 -13.85 -13.38 -6.56
CA VAL A 42 -12.44 -13.78 -6.47
C VAL A 42 -11.98 -13.84 -5.02
N VAL A 43 -12.29 -12.83 -4.19
CA VAL A 43 -11.94 -12.81 -2.76
C VAL A 43 -12.53 -14.02 -2.05
N ASN A 44 -13.83 -14.31 -2.24
CA ASN A 44 -14.50 -15.44 -1.61
C ASN A 44 -13.90 -16.78 -2.02
N LYS A 45 -13.54 -16.95 -3.29
CA LYS A 45 -12.86 -18.14 -3.78
C LYS A 45 -11.48 -18.32 -3.12
N LEU A 46 -10.66 -17.27 -3.10
CA LEU A 46 -9.32 -17.33 -2.50
C LEU A 46 -9.39 -17.59 -0.99
N LEU A 47 -10.40 -17.04 -0.32
CA LEU A 47 -10.63 -17.27 1.10
C LEU A 47 -11.03 -18.73 1.37
N SER A 48 -11.86 -19.36 0.53
CA SER A 48 -12.22 -20.78 0.64
C SER A 48 -11.01 -21.70 0.44
N ASP A 49 -10.03 -21.25 -0.35
CA ASP A 49 -8.77 -21.96 -0.61
C ASP A 49 -7.72 -21.74 0.49
N THR A 50 -8.10 -21.14 1.62
CA THR A 50 -7.21 -20.84 2.77
C THR A 50 -5.96 -20.02 2.39
N GLN A 51 -6.12 -19.06 1.51
CA GLN A 51 -5.04 -18.20 1.06
C GLN A 51 -5.05 -16.85 1.79
N ASP A 52 -3.88 -16.24 1.97
CA ASP A 52 -3.78 -14.81 2.24
C ASP A 52 -4.33 -14.05 1.03
N VAL A 53 -5.29 -13.14 1.24
CA VAL A 53 -5.92 -12.38 0.16
C VAL A 53 -5.51 -10.92 0.23
N TYR A 54 -5.05 -10.39 -0.91
CA TYR A 54 -4.59 -9.02 -1.04
C TYR A 54 -5.32 -8.31 -2.17
N PHE A 55 -5.48 -7.00 -2.03
CA PHE A 55 -5.87 -6.11 -3.12
C PHE A 55 -4.69 -5.19 -3.48
N ALA A 56 -4.57 -4.82 -4.75
CA ALA A 56 -3.63 -3.81 -5.17
C ALA A 56 -4.20 -2.41 -4.90
N CYS A 57 -3.38 -1.51 -4.33
CA CYS A 57 -3.82 -0.17 -3.95
C CYS A 57 -4.10 0.77 -5.15
N SER A 58 -3.61 0.42 -6.34
CA SER A 58 -3.83 1.15 -7.59
C SER A 58 -4.75 0.38 -8.52
N THR A 59 -5.41 1.09 -9.43
CA THR A 59 -5.93 0.48 -10.66
C THR A 59 -4.85 0.46 -11.74
N TYR A 60 -5.09 -0.31 -12.80
CA TYR A 60 -4.14 -0.54 -13.88
C TYR A 60 -4.74 -0.19 -15.24
N VAL A 61 -3.88 0.20 -16.18
CA VAL A 61 -4.28 0.50 -17.57
C VAL A 61 -4.64 -0.80 -18.29
N GLU A 62 -3.86 -1.86 -18.08
CA GLU A 62 -4.04 -3.15 -18.74
C GLU A 62 -4.01 -4.31 -17.73
N PRO A 63 -4.74 -5.42 -17.99
CA PRO A 63 -4.81 -6.58 -17.11
C PRO A 63 -3.62 -7.54 -17.26
N THR A 64 -2.41 -7.02 -17.42
CA THR A 64 -1.22 -7.80 -17.77
C THR A 64 -0.25 -7.97 -16.61
N GLU A 65 0.12 -6.86 -15.96
CA GLU A 65 1.12 -6.88 -14.90
C GLU A 65 0.88 -5.80 -13.84
N ARG A 66 1.27 -6.11 -12.61
CA ARG A 66 1.13 -5.21 -11.46
C ARG A 66 2.42 -4.40 -11.22
N LYS A 67 2.92 -3.73 -12.24
CA LYS A 67 4.08 -2.84 -12.14
C LYS A 67 3.69 -1.37 -12.12
N LYS A 68 4.54 -0.52 -11.54
CA LYS A 68 4.36 0.94 -11.49
C LYS A 68 4.07 1.58 -12.84
N ILE A 69 4.70 1.06 -13.91
CA ILE A 69 4.48 1.60 -15.26
C ILE A 69 3.02 1.43 -15.72
N ASN A 70 2.40 0.31 -15.36
CA ASN A 70 1.03 -0.02 -15.68
C ASN A 70 0.00 0.57 -14.68
N ALA A 71 0.43 1.08 -13.51
CA ALA A 71 -0.47 1.73 -12.57
C ALA A 71 -1.07 2.99 -13.18
N LYS A 72 -2.40 3.15 -13.02
CA LYS A 72 -3.19 4.23 -13.58
C LYS A 72 -3.50 5.30 -12.54
N GLU A 73 -4.38 4.99 -11.63
CA GLU A 73 -4.96 5.91 -10.66
C GLU A 73 -4.95 5.33 -9.25
N GLN A 74 -5.00 6.21 -8.25
CA GLN A 74 -5.17 5.90 -6.84
C GLN A 74 -6.36 6.69 -6.27
N ARG A 75 -7.02 6.12 -5.26
CA ARG A 75 -8.08 6.78 -4.49
C ARG A 75 -7.76 6.85 -3.01
N ILE A 76 -6.53 6.48 -2.61
CA ILE A 76 -6.08 6.44 -1.22
C ILE A 76 -4.62 6.88 -1.09
N LEU A 77 -4.28 7.46 0.08
CA LEU A 77 -2.96 7.34 0.68
C LEU A 77 -3.00 6.23 1.72
N TRP A 78 -1.88 5.58 2.00
CA TRP A 78 -1.82 4.49 2.96
C TRP A 78 -0.53 4.43 3.76
N LEU A 79 -0.63 3.79 4.93
CA LEU A 79 0.50 3.34 5.75
C LEU A 79 0.34 1.86 6.07
N ASP A 80 1.47 1.17 6.19
CA ASP A 80 1.57 -0.18 6.73
C ASP A 80 2.44 -0.10 7.99
N ILE A 81 1.86 -0.42 9.14
CA ILE A 81 2.49 -0.35 10.46
C ILE A 81 2.56 -1.75 11.03
N ASP A 82 3.74 -2.30 11.09
CA ASP A 82 3.99 -3.65 11.59
C ASP A 82 4.05 -3.67 13.13
N CYS A 83 3.44 -4.70 13.75
CA CYS A 83 3.43 -4.89 15.20
C CYS A 83 3.95 -6.25 15.62
N GLY A 84 4.37 -6.36 16.89
CA GLY A 84 4.79 -7.60 17.51
C GLY A 84 6.26 -7.94 17.32
N PHE A 85 6.64 -9.10 17.83
CA PHE A 85 8.01 -9.60 17.77
C PHE A 85 8.25 -10.44 16.51
N ASP A 86 9.26 -10.09 15.73
CA ASP A 86 9.71 -10.90 14.60
C ASP A 86 10.67 -11.99 15.11
N THR A 87 10.16 -13.21 15.23
CA THR A 87 10.92 -14.35 15.74
C THR A 87 12.10 -14.74 14.84
N LYS A 88 11.99 -14.51 13.53
CA LYS A 88 13.07 -14.81 12.57
C LYS A 88 14.22 -13.81 12.69
N LYS A 89 13.89 -12.52 12.80
CA LYS A 89 14.87 -11.44 12.95
C LYS A 89 15.25 -11.19 14.41
N ARG A 90 14.57 -11.84 15.36
CA ARG A 90 14.76 -11.69 16.81
C ARG A 90 14.72 -10.25 17.27
N LYS A 91 13.77 -9.47 16.78
CA LYS A 91 13.58 -8.06 17.16
C LYS A 91 12.10 -7.67 17.13
N TRP A 92 11.77 -6.64 17.90
CA TRP A 92 10.50 -5.97 17.79
C TRP A 92 10.41 -5.28 16.41
N LYS A 93 9.20 -5.28 15.86
CA LYS A 93 8.86 -4.54 14.66
C LYS A 93 8.69 -3.05 14.98
N ASP A 94 7.89 -2.34 14.24
CA ASP A 94 7.67 -0.90 14.43
C ASP A 94 7.11 -0.61 15.83
N TYR A 95 6.11 -1.39 16.25
CA TYR A 95 5.51 -1.31 17.58
C TYR A 95 5.38 -2.69 18.23
N GLU A 96 5.42 -2.74 19.56
CA GLU A 96 5.26 -3.99 20.31
C GLU A 96 3.84 -4.52 20.21
N THR A 97 2.84 -3.64 20.25
CA THR A 97 1.43 -3.98 20.20
C THR A 97 0.67 -3.11 19.19
N LYS A 98 -0.50 -3.59 18.74
CA LYS A 98 -1.41 -2.79 17.90
C LYS A 98 -1.93 -1.57 18.65
N ASP A 99 -2.18 -1.68 19.95
CA ASP A 99 -2.64 -0.54 20.77
C ASP A 99 -1.59 0.58 20.81
N ALA A 100 -0.30 0.23 20.94
CA ALA A 100 0.79 1.20 20.88
C ALA A 100 0.86 1.88 19.50
N ALA A 101 0.64 1.12 18.43
CA ALA A 101 0.56 1.67 17.07
C ALA A 101 -0.63 2.62 16.90
N LEU A 102 -1.80 2.26 17.43
CA LEU A 102 -3.01 3.10 17.38
C LEU A 102 -2.84 4.41 18.16
N VAL A 103 -2.20 4.37 19.35
CA VAL A 103 -1.86 5.56 20.12
C VAL A 103 -0.92 6.47 19.35
N ALA A 104 0.15 5.91 18.76
CA ALA A 104 1.10 6.66 17.95
C ALA A 104 0.44 7.27 16.69
N LEU A 105 -0.43 6.51 16.02
CA LEU A 105 -1.18 6.99 14.86
C LEU A 105 -2.10 8.16 15.24
N ARG A 106 -2.83 8.07 16.36
CA ARG A 106 -3.68 9.16 16.84
C ARG A 106 -2.87 10.42 17.13
N SER A 107 -1.76 10.30 17.87
CA SER A 107 -0.86 11.42 18.14
C SER A 107 -0.33 12.06 16.84
N PHE A 108 -0.01 11.23 15.84
CA PHE A 108 0.42 11.69 14.52
C PHE A 108 -0.68 12.47 13.79
N THR A 109 -1.91 11.94 13.72
CA THR A 109 -3.02 12.62 13.05
C THR A 109 -3.39 13.92 13.76
N ASP A 110 -3.40 13.95 15.10
CA ASP A 110 -3.66 15.15 15.89
C ASP A 110 -2.58 16.23 15.64
N THR A 111 -1.31 15.84 15.57
CA THR A 111 -0.19 16.76 15.34
C THR A 111 -0.15 17.31 13.90
N THR A 112 -0.46 16.47 12.93
CA THR A 112 -0.40 16.81 11.50
C THR A 112 -1.72 17.37 10.97
N GLN A 113 -2.79 17.34 11.76
CA GLN A 113 -4.16 17.71 11.38
C GLN A 113 -4.73 16.86 10.23
N LEU A 114 -4.13 15.71 9.96
CA LEU A 114 -4.70 14.77 9.02
C LEU A 114 -6.01 14.19 9.58
N PRO A 115 -7.05 14.01 8.76
CA PRO A 115 -8.30 13.40 9.21
C PRO A 115 -8.07 11.98 9.72
N ALA A 116 -9.00 11.48 10.52
CA ALA A 116 -8.96 10.10 11.00
C ALA A 116 -9.01 9.11 9.81
N PRO A 117 -8.05 8.21 9.66
CA PRO A 117 -8.02 7.26 8.55
C PRO A 117 -9.02 6.12 8.73
N THR A 118 -9.33 5.42 7.66
CA THR A 118 -9.84 4.06 7.75
C THR A 118 -8.71 3.16 8.24
N ILE A 119 -8.94 2.41 9.33
CA ILE A 119 -7.94 1.55 9.97
C ILE A 119 -8.37 0.10 9.84
N VAL A 120 -7.47 -0.73 9.36
CA VAL A 120 -7.65 -2.18 9.23
C VAL A 120 -6.65 -2.90 10.11
N ASP A 121 -7.13 -3.80 10.97
CA ASP A 121 -6.29 -4.81 11.60
C ASP A 121 -5.88 -5.83 10.54
N SER A 122 -4.60 -5.91 10.21
CA SER A 122 -4.05 -6.83 9.21
C SER A 122 -3.66 -8.20 9.78
N GLY A 123 -4.00 -8.45 11.04
CA GLY A 123 -3.58 -9.60 11.83
C GLY A 123 -2.27 -9.35 12.58
N LYS A 124 -1.20 -8.99 11.92
CA LYS A 124 0.14 -8.75 12.52
C LYS A 124 0.57 -7.29 12.55
N GLY A 125 -0.37 -6.36 12.40
CA GLY A 125 -0.16 -4.92 12.37
C GLY A 125 -1.44 -4.20 11.99
N ILE A 126 -1.32 -2.94 11.59
CA ILE A 126 -2.45 -2.14 11.11
C ILE A 126 -2.12 -1.50 9.76
N HIS A 127 -3.12 -1.44 8.87
CA HIS A 127 -3.07 -0.61 7.68
C HIS A 127 -3.94 0.62 7.91
N CYS A 128 -3.47 1.79 7.49
CA CYS A 128 -4.19 3.05 7.58
C CYS A 128 -4.42 3.58 6.18
N TYR A 129 -5.64 4.06 5.90
CA TYR A 129 -6.02 4.57 4.59
C TYR A 129 -6.69 5.94 4.72
N TRP A 130 -6.26 6.91 3.92
CA TRP A 130 -6.95 8.18 3.72
C TRP A 130 -7.59 8.16 2.34
N PRO A 131 -8.88 7.81 2.24
CA PRO A 131 -9.57 7.74 0.95
C PRO A 131 -9.88 9.15 0.42
N PHE A 132 -9.85 9.28 -0.91
CA PHE A 132 -10.22 10.51 -1.62
C PHE A 132 -11.66 10.43 -2.13
N THR A 133 -12.29 11.59 -2.30
CA THR A 133 -13.62 11.69 -2.95
C THR A 133 -13.53 11.34 -4.44
N GLU A 134 -12.42 11.70 -5.10
CA GLU A 134 -12.15 11.42 -6.50
C GLU A 134 -10.80 10.70 -6.70
N PRO A 135 -10.66 9.82 -7.70
CA PRO A 135 -9.38 9.22 -8.04
C PRO A 135 -8.42 10.25 -8.63
N VAL A 136 -7.13 10.03 -8.43
CA VAL A 136 -6.07 10.90 -8.94
C VAL A 136 -5.03 10.12 -9.74
N ASP A 137 -4.50 10.78 -10.78
CA ASP A 137 -3.42 10.22 -11.60
C ASP A 137 -2.15 10.01 -10.76
N LYS A 138 -1.40 8.98 -11.13
CA LYS A 138 -0.14 8.62 -10.46
C LYS A 138 0.88 9.74 -10.37
N ALA A 139 0.93 10.64 -11.34
CA ALA A 139 1.91 11.75 -11.35
C ALA A 139 1.56 12.80 -10.30
N ILE A 140 0.27 12.97 -9.99
CA ILE A 140 -0.23 13.89 -8.95
C ILE A 140 -0.13 13.22 -7.58
N TRP A 141 -0.44 11.93 -7.49
CA TRP A 141 -0.43 11.16 -6.25
C TRP A 141 0.99 10.97 -5.67
N GLN A 142 1.98 10.64 -6.51
CA GLN A 142 3.31 10.23 -6.05
C GLN A 142 4.03 11.27 -5.17
N PRO A 143 4.04 12.59 -5.50
CA PRO A 143 4.68 13.58 -4.64
C PRO A 143 4.04 13.68 -3.25
N VAL A 144 2.71 13.53 -3.16
CA VAL A 144 1.98 13.57 -1.89
C VAL A 144 2.27 12.33 -1.04
N ALA A 145 2.33 11.15 -1.65
CA ALA A 145 2.71 9.92 -0.97
C ALA A 145 4.15 9.95 -0.43
N GLU A 146 5.10 10.51 -1.18
CA GLU A 146 6.47 10.75 -0.69
C GLU A 146 6.49 11.80 0.44
N GLY A 147 5.64 12.82 0.36
CA GLY A 147 5.44 13.79 1.43
C GLY A 147 4.90 13.16 2.70
N LEU A 148 3.92 12.25 2.61
CA LEU A 148 3.40 11.50 3.75
C LEU A 148 4.49 10.65 4.41
N LYS A 149 5.31 9.96 3.62
CA LYS A 149 6.46 9.21 4.12
C LYS A 149 7.44 10.09 4.89
N PHE A 150 7.75 11.28 4.36
CA PHE A 150 8.58 12.27 5.04
C PHE A 150 7.92 12.76 6.34
N LEU A 151 6.60 13.01 6.32
CA LEU A 151 5.85 13.47 7.47
C LEU A 151 5.87 12.44 8.61
N CYS A 152 5.70 11.14 8.29
CA CYS A 152 5.85 10.05 9.26
C CYS A 152 7.23 10.09 9.93
N ALA A 153 8.30 10.15 9.14
CA ALA A 153 9.67 10.20 9.66
C ALA A 153 9.91 11.44 10.55
N LYS A 154 9.42 12.62 10.11
CA LYS A 154 9.54 13.88 10.84
C LYS A 154 8.86 13.84 12.22
N HIS A 155 7.69 13.21 12.31
CA HIS A 155 6.91 13.13 13.56
C HIS A 155 7.09 11.82 14.33
N GLY A 156 8.06 10.97 13.92
CA GLY A 156 8.42 9.75 14.63
C GLY A 156 7.38 8.62 14.54
N LEU A 157 6.41 8.71 13.60
CA LEU A 157 5.52 7.59 13.33
C LEU A 157 6.28 6.51 12.55
N LYS A 158 6.44 5.36 13.17
CA LYS A 158 7.09 4.22 12.54
C LYS A 158 6.10 3.54 11.61
N ALA A 159 6.41 3.53 10.32
CA ALA A 159 5.65 2.85 9.27
C ALA A 159 6.61 2.37 8.18
N ASP A 160 6.21 1.36 7.39
CA ASP A 160 7.04 0.90 6.26
C ASP A 160 7.10 1.98 5.16
N GLY A 161 8.15 2.78 5.18
CA GLY A 161 8.37 3.84 4.20
C GLY A 161 8.57 3.34 2.76
N ALA A 162 8.94 2.07 2.56
CA ALA A 162 8.99 1.46 1.23
C ALA A 162 7.59 1.14 0.71
N CYS A 163 6.65 0.90 1.64
CA CYS A 163 5.24 0.66 1.37
C CYS A 163 4.48 1.91 0.97
N THR A 164 4.67 3.01 1.70
CA THR A 164 3.83 4.22 1.68
C THR A 164 3.74 4.89 0.31
N ALA A 165 4.81 4.90 -0.47
CA ALA A 165 4.85 5.55 -1.79
C ALA A 165 5.05 4.56 -2.94
N ASP A 166 4.65 3.30 -2.76
CA ASP A 166 4.80 2.23 -3.76
C ASP A 166 3.49 1.97 -4.52
N MET A 167 3.33 2.53 -5.70
CA MET A 167 2.15 2.33 -6.57
C MET A 167 1.86 0.86 -6.90
N ALA A 168 2.81 -0.03 -6.73
CA ALA A 168 2.63 -1.47 -6.95
C ALA A 168 2.28 -2.22 -5.64
N ARG A 169 1.94 -1.47 -4.57
CA ARG A 169 1.63 -2.05 -3.26
C ARG A 169 0.36 -2.89 -3.29
N ILE A 170 0.42 -3.98 -2.53
CA ILE A 170 -0.74 -4.79 -2.15
C ILE A 170 -0.89 -4.79 -0.64
N LEU A 171 -2.12 -4.75 -0.17
CA LEU A 171 -2.47 -4.83 1.24
C LEU A 171 -3.60 -5.85 1.44
N ARG A 172 -3.74 -6.39 2.65
CA ARG A 172 -4.74 -7.42 2.94
C ARG A 172 -6.16 -6.89 2.82
N VAL A 173 -7.02 -7.73 2.27
CA VAL A 173 -8.45 -7.43 2.12
C VAL A 173 -9.17 -7.65 3.47
N PRO A 174 -9.89 -6.65 4.04
CA PRO A 174 -10.74 -6.86 5.21
C PRO A 174 -11.85 -7.88 4.94
N GLY A 175 -12.20 -8.66 5.95
CA GLY A 175 -13.15 -9.77 5.84
C GLY A 175 -12.47 -11.11 5.47
N THR A 176 -11.14 -11.13 5.37
CA THR A 176 -10.35 -12.32 5.11
C THR A 176 -9.48 -12.71 6.33
N LYS A 177 -8.57 -13.63 6.15
CA LYS A 177 -7.64 -14.07 7.20
C LYS A 177 -6.18 -13.87 6.80
N ASN A 178 -5.35 -13.65 7.82
CA ASN A 178 -3.91 -13.64 7.72
C ASN A 178 -3.38 -15.01 8.13
N TYR A 179 -2.92 -15.80 7.16
CA TYR A 179 -2.37 -17.14 7.37
C TYR A 179 -0.85 -17.16 7.55
N LYS A 180 -0.23 -16.05 7.91
CA LYS A 180 1.22 -15.98 8.20
C LYS A 180 1.63 -16.98 9.29
N ASP A 181 0.73 -17.25 10.23
CA ASP A 181 0.76 -18.38 11.16
C ASP A 181 -0.44 -19.29 10.85
N VAL A 182 -0.20 -20.38 10.15
CA VAL A 182 -1.25 -21.31 9.68
C VAL A 182 -1.96 -21.98 10.85
N ALA A 183 -1.24 -22.24 11.96
CA ALA A 183 -1.81 -22.86 13.15
C ALA A 183 -2.76 -21.90 13.92
N LYS A 184 -2.55 -20.59 13.74
CA LYS A 184 -3.35 -19.54 14.38
C LYS A 184 -3.59 -18.39 13.40
N PRO A 185 -4.48 -18.58 12.41
CA PRO A 185 -4.81 -17.50 11.48
C PRO A 185 -5.54 -16.38 12.20
N GLU A 186 -5.19 -15.13 11.87
CA GLU A 186 -5.81 -13.94 12.45
C GLU A 186 -6.78 -13.30 11.46
N ASP A 187 -7.88 -12.76 11.97
CA ASP A 187 -8.87 -12.07 11.14
C ASP A 187 -8.31 -10.72 10.66
N VAL A 188 -8.66 -10.36 9.43
CA VAL A 188 -8.39 -9.03 8.86
C VAL A 188 -9.68 -8.23 8.93
N THR A 189 -9.72 -7.22 9.79
CA THR A 189 -10.97 -6.51 10.12
C THR A 189 -10.81 -5.00 10.07
N VAL A 190 -11.88 -4.29 9.73
CA VAL A 190 -11.92 -2.82 9.81
C VAL A 190 -12.17 -2.42 11.26
N LEU A 191 -11.22 -1.70 11.87
CA LEU A 191 -11.31 -1.17 13.23
C LEU A 191 -11.97 0.21 13.28
N ASN A 192 -11.73 1.04 12.28
CA ASN A 192 -12.29 2.38 12.15
C ASN A 192 -12.56 2.69 10.68
N GLN A 193 -13.67 3.37 10.41
CA GLN A 193 -13.99 3.87 9.08
C GLN A 193 -13.75 5.37 9.03
N GLY A 194 -12.74 5.78 8.25
CA GLY A 194 -12.48 7.18 7.94
C GLY A 194 -13.42 7.71 6.84
N THR A 195 -13.55 9.01 6.78
CA THR A 195 -14.32 9.71 5.74
C THR A 195 -13.44 10.01 4.52
N SER A 196 -14.02 9.88 3.33
CA SER A 196 -13.34 10.33 2.11
C SER A 196 -13.23 11.86 2.11
N THR A 197 -12.04 12.34 1.79
CA THR A 197 -11.69 13.77 1.78
C THR A 197 -11.23 14.18 0.38
N PRO A 198 -11.53 15.38 -0.11
CA PRO A 198 -10.95 15.88 -1.36
C PRO A 198 -9.42 15.79 -1.34
N PHE A 199 -8.83 15.30 -2.43
CA PHE A 199 -7.40 15.06 -2.49
C PHE A 199 -6.56 16.32 -2.22
N ASP A 200 -6.99 17.46 -2.73
CA ASP A 200 -6.29 18.74 -2.55
C ASP A 200 -6.30 19.23 -1.09
N GLU A 201 -7.33 18.91 -0.32
CA GLU A 201 -7.36 19.20 1.12
C GLU A 201 -6.32 18.39 1.87
N LEU A 202 -6.20 17.09 1.58
CA LEU A 202 -5.15 16.22 2.16
C LEU A 202 -3.76 16.68 1.71
N ALA A 203 -3.60 17.02 0.43
CA ALA A 203 -2.31 17.45 -0.13
C ALA A 203 -1.79 18.76 0.52
N ARG A 204 -2.68 19.67 0.95
CA ARG A 204 -2.29 20.90 1.67
C ARG A 204 -1.70 20.61 3.06
N LEU A 205 -2.06 19.50 3.69
CA LEU A 205 -1.56 19.11 5.01
C LEU A 205 -0.24 18.34 4.93
N ILE A 206 0.14 17.88 3.75
CA ILE A 206 1.33 17.05 3.51
C ILE A 206 2.39 17.86 2.78
N PRO A 207 3.61 18.01 3.34
CA PRO A 207 4.67 18.79 2.70
C PRO A 207 5.16 18.09 1.44
N ILE A 208 4.92 18.71 0.28
CA ILE A 208 5.43 18.23 -1.00
C ILE A 208 6.83 18.78 -1.18
N HIS A 209 7.83 17.93 -1.05
CA HIS A 209 9.18 18.26 -1.47
C HIS A 209 9.30 17.92 -2.96
N LEU A 210 9.12 18.93 -3.81
CA LEU A 210 9.51 18.82 -5.20
C LEU A 210 11.04 18.63 -5.20
N THR A 211 11.48 17.39 -5.30
CA THR A 211 12.90 17.10 -5.49
C THR A 211 13.25 17.44 -6.93
N ASP A 212 13.67 18.66 -7.17
CA ASP A 212 14.26 19.13 -8.43
C ASP A 212 15.64 18.50 -8.73
N LYS A 213 15.87 17.30 -8.27
CA LYS A 213 17.05 16.55 -8.67
C LYS A 213 16.61 15.31 -9.44
N PRO A 214 16.80 15.33 -10.78
CA PRO A 214 16.85 14.07 -11.48
C PRO A 214 17.90 13.22 -10.76
N LYS A 215 17.50 12.01 -10.31
CA LYS A 215 18.47 11.05 -9.73
C LYS A 215 19.62 10.98 -10.71
N ALA A 216 20.78 11.50 -10.32
CA ALA A 216 21.99 11.42 -11.11
C ALA A 216 22.12 9.94 -11.51
N LYS A 217 22.12 9.66 -12.81
CA LYS A 217 22.39 8.32 -13.32
C LYS A 217 23.66 7.89 -12.63
N ARG A 218 23.66 6.76 -11.91
CA ARG A 218 24.90 6.20 -11.38
C ARG A 218 25.94 6.27 -12.50
N PRO A 219 27.14 6.83 -12.25
CA PRO A 219 28.20 6.80 -13.26
C PRO A 219 28.35 5.34 -13.66
N LEU A 220 28.32 5.08 -14.96
CA LEU A 220 28.64 3.77 -15.51
C LEU A 220 30.00 3.39 -14.94
N ASP A 221 30.11 2.20 -14.35
CA ASP A 221 31.38 1.70 -13.88
C ASP A 221 32.36 1.57 -15.05
N GLU A 222 33.65 1.58 -14.75
CA GLU A 222 34.72 1.55 -15.73
C GLU A 222 34.64 0.33 -16.66
N ALA A 223 34.11 -0.81 -16.15
CA ALA A 223 33.95 -2.00 -16.96
C ALA A 223 32.82 -1.83 -18.02
N THR A 224 31.73 -1.18 -17.66
CA THR A 224 30.64 -0.88 -18.61
C THR A 224 31.07 0.16 -19.65
N LYS A 225 31.90 1.15 -19.28
CA LYS A 225 32.47 2.11 -20.23
C LYS A 225 33.42 1.45 -21.26
N ALA A 226 34.21 0.48 -20.80
CA ALA A 226 35.11 -0.28 -21.67
C ALA A 226 34.35 -1.12 -22.72
N ILE A 227 33.21 -1.69 -22.35
CA ILE A 227 32.36 -2.48 -23.26
C ILE A 227 31.69 -1.59 -24.33
N LEU A 228 31.29 -0.37 -23.99
CA LEU A 228 30.64 0.55 -24.91
C LEU A 228 31.62 1.32 -25.80
N GLY A 229 32.89 1.44 -25.37
CA GLY A 229 33.94 2.13 -26.13
C GLY A 229 34.52 1.32 -27.30
N ASN A 230 34.35 0.00 -27.34
CA ASN A 230 34.94 -0.86 -28.36
C ASN A 230 34.08 -1.07 -29.63
N ASN A 231 32.88 -0.43 -29.72
CA ASN A 231 32.02 -0.55 -30.90
C ASN A 231 32.01 0.66 -31.84
N SER A 232 32.99 1.54 -31.75
CA SER A 232 33.07 2.75 -32.59
C SER A 232 34.29 2.72 -33.54
N SER A 233 34.71 1.54 -34.00
CA SER A 233 35.77 1.44 -35.02
C SER A 233 35.52 0.20 -35.87
N LYS A 234 34.64 0.32 -36.85
CA LYS A 234 34.80 -0.27 -38.21
C LYS A 234 33.70 0.28 -39.13
#